data_c13ae667f0f7da04c2befdcd67a0b224
#
_entry.id   c13ae667f0f7da04c2befdcd67a0b224
#
_cell.length_a   1.000
_cell.length_b   1.000
_cell.length_c   1.000
_cell.angle_alpha   90.00
_cell.angle_beta   90.00
_cell.angle_gamma   90.00
#
_symmetry.space_group_name_H-M   'P 1'
#
loop_
_entity.id
_entity.type
_entity.pdbx_description
1 polymer ?
#
loop_
_entity_poly.entity_id
_entity_poly.type
_entity_poly.pdbx_seq_one_letter_code
_entity_poly.pdbx_strand_id
1 'polypeptide(L)'
;TLEIMDAALTYSGITAPVMVIAFAPPYYPAFHSDRLPGRTGQGSAFYGMLQKAAGETCGIRLGKRNYCCGISDLSYCAGPDMEELKAYAANAPLWGKVYGMNLDAMSVFQVPALLFGPVGRDAHQMSERVNARSLLEEVPAILQHFIEQVFANDGGM
;
A
#
# COMPACT_ATOMS: atom_id res chain seq x y z
N THR A 1 -7.25 21.94 8.89
CA THR A 1 -8.36 21.00 8.52
C THR A 1 -9.65 21.35 9.25
N LEU A 2 -9.63 21.53 10.58
CA LEU A 2 -10.81 21.91 11.35
C LEU A 2 -11.40 23.28 10.91
N GLU A 3 -10.56 24.26 10.67
CA GLU A 3 -10.96 25.58 10.16
C GLU A 3 -11.63 25.50 8.79
N ILE A 4 -11.14 24.62 7.90
CA ILE A 4 -11.77 24.41 6.59
C ILE A 4 -13.14 23.75 6.75
N MET A 5 -13.27 22.80 7.67
CA MET A 5 -14.55 22.15 7.96
C MET A 5 -15.55 23.14 8.56
N ASP A 6 -15.10 23.98 9.48
CA ASP A 6 -15.93 25.03 10.10
C ASP A 6 -16.41 26.04 9.06
N ALA A 7 -15.52 26.51 8.19
CA ALA A 7 -15.88 27.39 7.08
C ALA A 7 -16.87 26.73 6.12
N ALA A 8 -16.72 25.46 5.79
CA ALA A 8 -17.64 24.73 4.92
C ALA A 8 -19.01 24.55 5.56
N LEU A 9 -19.08 24.24 6.85
CA LEU A 9 -20.33 24.13 7.61
C LEU A 9 -21.04 25.48 7.71
N THR A 10 -20.30 26.54 7.99
CA THR A 10 -20.82 27.90 8.02
C THR A 10 -21.41 28.29 6.66
N TYR A 11 -20.69 28.01 5.58
CA TYR A 11 -21.17 28.29 4.21
C TYR A 11 -22.43 27.48 3.85
N SER A 12 -22.51 26.22 4.33
CA SER A 12 -23.65 25.34 4.05
C SER A 12 -24.95 25.77 4.76
N GLY A 13 -24.87 26.62 5.77
CA GLY A 13 -26.02 27.06 6.59
C GLY A 13 -26.59 25.94 7.49
N ILE A 14 -25.89 24.83 7.68
CA ILE A 14 -26.33 23.75 8.56
C ILE A 14 -26.15 24.17 10.01
N THR A 15 -27.24 24.27 10.74
CA THR A 15 -27.26 24.67 12.17
C THR A 15 -27.56 23.51 13.13
N ALA A 16 -28.02 22.38 12.62
CA ALA A 16 -28.23 21.16 13.39
C ALA A 16 -26.92 20.44 13.71
N PRO A 17 -26.86 19.62 14.77
CA PRO A 17 -25.73 18.74 14.99
C PRO A 17 -25.45 17.86 13.75
N VAL A 18 -24.22 17.84 13.28
CA VAL A 18 -23.82 17.12 12.07
C VAL A 18 -22.55 16.30 12.30
N MET A 19 -22.50 15.13 11.67
CA MET A 19 -21.29 14.33 11.56
C MET A 19 -20.74 14.47 10.16
N VAL A 20 -19.51 14.93 10.02
CA VAL A 20 -18.82 15.05 8.73
C VAL A 20 -17.88 13.86 8.56
N ILE A 21 -18.08 13.09 7.49
CA ILE A 21 -17.19 12.01 7.08
C ILE A 21 -16.54 12.42 5.77
N ALA A 22 -15.22 12.51 5.75
CA ALA A 22 -14.48 12.95 4.57
C ALA A 22 -13.14 12.23 4.46
N PHE A 23 -12.63 12.11 3.23
CA PHE A 23 -11.26 11.71 2.99
C PHE A 23 -10.34 12.92 3.08
N ALA A 24 -9.27 12.78 3.87
CA ALA A 24 -8.19 13.77 3.88
C ALA A 24 -7.27 13.54 2.66
N PRO A 25 -6.92 14.60 1.89
CA PRO A 25 -5.95 14.47 0.83
C PRO A 25 -4.52 14.27 1.38
N PRO A 26 -3.63 13.57 0.63
CA PRO A 26 -3.90 12.86 -0.61
C PRO A 26 -4.68 11.56 -0.40
N TYR A 27 -5.50 11.19 -1.36
CA TYR A 27 -6.23 9.93 -1.32
C TYR A 27 -5.34 8.76 -1.73
N TYR A 28 -5.32 7.73 -0.88
CA TYR A 28 -4.64 6.47 -1.14
C TYR A 28 -5.68 5.36 -1.30
N PRO A 29 -5.88 4.84 -2.52
CA PRO A 29 -6.84 3.77 -2.75
C PRO A 29 -6.44 2.47 -2.03
N ALA A 30 -7.42 1.68 -1.64
CA ALA A 30 -7.17 0.37 -1.07
C ALA A 30 -6.53 -0.55 -2.11
N PHE A 31 -5.48 -1.27 -1.71
CA PHE A 31 -4.77 -2.22 -2.56
C PHE A 31 -4.83 -3.62 -1.95
N HIS A 32 -5.02 -4.63 -2.79
CA HIS A 32 -5.06 -6.03 -2.36
C HIS A 32 -4.46 -6.96 -3.41
N SER A 33 -3.23 -7.42 -3.19
CA SER A 33 -2.46 -8.24 -4.14
C SER A 33 -3.18 -9.52 -4.61
N ASP A 34 -4.00 -10.13 -3.77
CA ASP A 34 -4.70 -11.37 -4.12
C ASP A 34 -6.02 -11.13 -4.89
N ARG A 35 -6.44 -9.87 -5.08
CA ARG A 35 -7.67 -9.50 -5.77
C ARG A 35 -7.44 -8.82 -7.13
N LEU A 36 -6.22 -8.82 -7.62
CA LEU A 36 -5.90 -8.22 -8.90
C LEU A 36 -6.59 -8.97 -10.04
N PRO A 37 -7.26 -8.29 -10.97
CA PRO A 37 -7.86 -8.90 -12.14
C PRO A 37 -6.85 -9.73 -12.93
N GLY A 38 -7.19 -10.99 -13.22
CA GLY A 38 -6.33 -11.93 -13.93
C GLY A 38 -5.10 -12.41 -13.15
N ARG A 39 -4.92 -11.98 -11.89
CA ARG A 39 -3.75 -12.31 -11.05
C ARG A 39 -4.13 -12.74 -9.64
N THR A 40 -5.31 -13.30 -9.48
CA THR A 40 -5.80 -13.76 -8.16
C THR A 40 -4.83 -14.75 -7.52
N GLY A 41 -4.52 -14.53 -6.26
CA GLY A 41 -3.63 -15.40 -5.48
C GLY A 41 -2.12 -15.15 -5.66
N GLN A 42 -1.70 -14.28 -6.57
CA GLN A 42 -0.27 -14.02 -6.80
C GLN A 42 0.42 -13.38 -5.59
N GLY A 43 -0.27 -12.53 -4.83
CA GLY A 43 0.28 -11.97 -3.59
C GLY A 43 0.58 -13.07 -2.56
N SER A 44 -0.28 -14.06 -2.43
CA SER A 44 -0.06 -15.23 -1.57
C SER A 44 1.06 -16.11 -2.09
N ALA A 45 1.21 -16.27 -3.41
CA ALA A 45 2.33 -17.00 -4.02
C ALA A 45 3.66 -16.29 -3.74
N PHE A 46 3.74 -14.98 -3.92
CA PHE A 46 4.93 -14.19 -3.58
C PHE A 46 5.28 -14.27 -2.10
N TYR A 47 4.29 -14.21 -1.21
CA TYR A 47 4.54 -14.44 0.21
C TYR A 47 5.12 -15.83 0.47
N GLY A 48 4.62 -16.86 -0.18
CA GLY A 48 5.14 -18.22 -0.07
C GLY A 48 6.60 -18.32 -0.47
N MET A 49 6.99 -17.69 -1.60
CA MET A 49 8.38 -17.61 -2.05
C MET A 49 9.26 -16.84 -1.06
N LEU A 50 8.79 -15.69 -0.56
CA LEU A 50 9.51 -14.90 0.44
C LEU A 50 9.69 -15.66 1.75
N GLN A 51 8.66 -16.39 2.21
CA GLN A 51 8.73 -17.24 3.40
C GLN A 51 9.75 -18.38 3.22
N LYS A 52 9.78 -18.99 2.03
CA LYS A 52 10.77 -20.02 1.70
C LYS A 52 12.18 -19.44 1.75
N ALA A 53 12.41 -18.32 1.09
CA ALA A 53 13.70 -17.62 1.10
C ALA A 53 14.15 -17.28 2.53
N ALA A 54 13.27 -16.79 3.39
CA ALA A 54 13.57 -16.49 4.78
C ALA A 54 13.96 -17.74 5.61
N GLY A 55 13.29 -18.85 5.36
CA GLY A 55 13.62 -20.13 6.00
C GLY A 55 14.96 -20.68 5.55
N GLU A 56 15.25 -20.64 4.24
CA GLU A 56 16.46 -21.20 3.66
C GLU A 56 17.72 -20.37 3.98
N THR A 57 17.61 -19.03 4.01
CA THR A 57 18.76 -18.14 4.24
C THR A 57 19.04 -17.86 5.70
N CYS A 58 18.00 -17.64 6.50
CA CYS A 58 18.14 -17.15 7.87
C CYS A 58 17.48 -18.03 8.94
N GLY A 59 16.79 -19.11 8.54
CA GLY A 59 16.02 -19.95 9.46
C GLY A 59 14.81 -19.20 10.10
N ILE A 60 14.33 -18.14 9.45
CA ILE A 60 13.30 -17.26 10.00
C ILE A 60 11.93 -17.64 9.45
N ARG A 61 10.93 -17.61 10.33
CA ARG A 61 9.52 -17.68 9.93
C ARG A 61 8.90 -16.28 9.91
N LEU A 62 8.42 -15.85 8.74
CA LEU A 62 7.77 -14.57 8.56
C LEU A 62 6.31 -14.64 9.05
N GLY A 63 5.87 -13.60 9.76
CA GLY A 63 4.46 -13.39 10.05
C GLY A 63 3.77 -12.70 8.87
N LYS A 64 2.61 -13.20 8.44
CA LYS A 64 1.78 -12.53 7.42
C LYS A 64 0.72 -11.66 8.10
N ARG A 65 0.61 -10.41 7.65
CA ARG A 65 -0.54 -9.56 7.91
C ARG A 65 -1.31 -9.35 6.61
N ASN A 66 -2.63 -9.53 6.66
CA ASN A 66 -3.46 -9.43 5.46
C ASN A 66 -3.81 -7.99 5.10
N TYR A 67 -3.55 -7.04 5.98
CA TYR A 67 -3.74 -5.63 5.69
C TYR A 67 -2.85 -4.75 6.57
N CYS A 68 -2.59 -3.53 6.09
CA CYS A 68 -1.89 -2.48 6.81
C CYS A 68 -2.79 -1.23 6.83
N CYS A 69 -3.06 -0.70 8.02
CA CYS A 69 -3.82 0.54 8.21
C CYS A 69 -2.89 1.74 8.12
N GLY A 70 -2.15 1.88 7.03
CA GLY A 70 -1.22 2.99 6.85
C GLY A 70 -1.20 3.47 5.42
N ILE A 71 -0.71 4.69 5.24
CA ILE A 71 -0.39 5.22 3.92
C ILE A 71 0.77 4.41 3.36
N SER A 72 0.62 3.90 2.15
CA SER A 72 1.64 3.11 1.48
C SER A 72 1.58 3.33 -0.03
N ASP A 73 2.74 3.39 -0.67
CA ASP A 73 2.87 3.48 -2.12
C ASP A 73 2.36 2.22 -2.84
N LEU A 74 2.11 1.13 -2.12
CA LEU A 74 1.42 -0.05 -2.66
C LEU A 74 0.04 0.29 -3.25
N SER A 75 -0.61 1.35 -2.77
CA SER A 75 -1.85 1.86 -3.33
C SER A 75 -1.76 2.20 -4.82
N TYR A 76 -0.56 2.43 -5.34
CA TYR A 76 -0.31 2.75 -6.75
C TYR A 76 0.07 1.53 -7.60
N CYS A 77 0.20 0.35 -7.00
CA CYS A 77 0.57 -0.88 -7.71
C CYS A 77 -0.58 -1.48 -8.54
N ALA A 78 -1.81 -1.06 -8.28
CA ALA A 78 -2.98 -1.40 -9.10
C ALA A 78 -4.07 -0.36 -8.93
N GLY A 79 -4.87 -0.16 -9.95
CA GLY A 79 -6.13 0.58 -9.82
C GLY A 79 -7.10 -0.28 -9.01
N PRO A 80 -7.67 0.22 -7.90
CA PRO A 80 -8.85 -0.36 -7.29
C PRO A 80 -10.02 -0.18 -8.24
N ASP A 81 -11.24 -0.27 -7.75
CA ASP A 81 -12.41 0.06 -8.56
C ASP A 81 -12.25 1.45 -9.20
N MET A 82 -12.04 1.46 -10.52
CA MET A 82 -11.74 2.70 -11.26
C MET A 82 -12.95 3.63 -11.29
N GLU A 83 -14.16 3.11 -11.14
CA GLU A 83 -15.38 3.93 -11.08
C GLU A 83 -15.47 4.65 -9.73
N GLU A 84 -15.13 3.98 -8.62
CA GLU A 84 -15.05 4.63 -7.31
C GLU A 84 -13.99 5.74 -7.32
N LEU A 85 -12.82 5.48 -7.91
CA LEU A 85 -11.75 6.45 -7.96
C LEU A 85 -12.08 7.65 -8.85
N LYS A 86 -12.75 7.44 -9.98
CA LYS A 86 -13.27 8.53 -10.83
C LYS A 86 -14.33 9.35 -10.11
N ALA A 87 -15.24 8.69 -9.37
CA ALA A 87 -16.25 9.37 -8.56
C ALA A 87 -15.59 10.22 -7.46
N TYR A 88 -14.55 9.72 -6.80
CA TYR A 88 -13.76 10.51 -5.86
C TYR A 88 -13.13 11.73 -6.54
N ALA A 89 -12.45 11.53 -7.68
CA ALA A 89 -11.78 12.60 -8.42
C ALA A 89 -12.76 13.70 -8.85
N ALA A 90 -13.96 13.34 -9.29
CA ALA A 90 -15.01 14.27 -9.67
C ALA A 90 -15.51 15.13 -8.50
N ASN A 91 -15.44 14.60 -7.27
CA ASN A 91 -15.83 15.31 -6.05
C ASN A 91 -14.67 16.06 -5.36
N ALA A 92 -13.46 15.98 -5.91
CA ALA A 92 -12.27 16.64 -5.36
C ALA A 92 -11.91 17.89 -6.17
N PRO A 93 -12.26 19.11 -5.72
CA PRO A 93 -12.15 20.36 -6.51
C PRO A 93 -10.73 20.71 -6.97
N LEU A 94 -9.71 20.18 -6.28
CA LEU A 94 -8.29 20.41 -6.56
C LEU A 94 -7.67 19.28 -7.39
N TRP A 95 -8.44 18.23 -7.70
CA TRP A 95 -7.96 17.12 -8.53
C TRP A 95 -7.58 17.61 -9.93
N GLY A 96 -6.40 17.21 -10.41
CA GLY A 96 -5.87 17.64 -11.69
C GLY A 96 -5.35 19.08 -11.74
N LYS A 97 -5.51 19.87 -10.65
CA LYS A 97 -5.01 21.27 -10.57
C LYS A 97 -3.80 21.38 -9.63
N VAL A 98 -3.89 20.80 -8.45
CA VAL A 98 -2.88 20.87 -7.40
C VAL A 98 -2.26 19.48 -7.14
N TYR A 99 -3.09 18.45 -7.21
CA TYR A 99 -2.68 17.07 -7.09
C TYR A 99 -3.54 16.17 -7.98
N GLY A 100 -3.05 14.98 -8.26
CA GLY A 100 -3.77 13.98 -9.04
C GLY A 100 -2.95 12.71 -9.17
N MET A 101 -3.55 11.69 -9.75
CA MET A 101 -2.91 10.42 -10.08
C MET A 101 -3.14 10.13 -11.55
N ASN A 102 -2.19 9.42 -12.17
CA ASN A 102 -2.42 8.92 -13.52
C ASN A 102 -3.29 7.66 -13.46
N LEU A 103 -4.61 7.87 -13.49
CA LEU A 103 -5.59 6.79 -13.35
C LEU A 103 -5.49 5.77 -14.49
N ASP A 104 -5.17 6.23 -15.69
CA ASP A 104 -5.03 5.34 -16.86
C ASP A 104 -3.82 4.41 -16.67
N ALA A 105 -2.68 4.94 -16.22
CA ALA A 105 -1.52 4.11 -15.90
C ALA A 105 -1.81 3.13 -14.77
N MET A 106 -2.52 3.56 -13.72
CA MET A 106 -2.90 2.67 -12.62
C MET A 106 -3.86 1.55 -13.07
N SER A 107 -4.74 1.81 -14.04
CA SER A 107 -5.68 0.81 -14.55
C SER A 107 -4.99 -0.34 -15.28
N VAL A 108 -3.84 -0.08 -15.90
CA VAL A 108 -3.05 -1.09 -16.63
C VAL A 108 -1.88 -1.63 -15.80
N PHE A 109 -1.43 -0.88 -14.81
CA PHE A 109 -0.34 -1.27 -13.92
C PHE A 109 -0.87 -2.13 -12.77
N GLN A 110 -1.09 -3.42 -13.07
CA GLN A 110 -1.64 -4.38 -12.10
C GLN A 110 -0.57 -5.38 -11.71
N VAL A 111 0.21 -5.05 -10.70
CA VAL A 111 1.28 -5.93 -10.19
C VAL A 111 1.02 -6.32 -8.75
N PRO A 112 1.19 -7.60 -8.42
CA PRO A 112 1.15 -8.04 -7.03
C PRO A 112 2.33 -7.41 -6.28
N ALA A 113 2.08 -6.93 -5.07
CA ALA A 113 3.09 -6.31 -4.25
C ALA A 113 2.98 -6.75 -2.79
N LEU A 114 4.10 -6.75 -2.11
CA LEU A 114 4.20 -7.06 -0.69
C LEU A 114 4.98 -5.94 0.01
N LEU A 115 4.56 -5.62 1.22
CA LEU A 115 5.34 -4.81 2.12
C LEU A 115 6.19 -5.73 2.99
N PHE A 116 7.50 -5.66 2.83
CA PHE A 116 8.47 -6.44 3.59
C PHE A 116 9.63 -5.54 4.03
N GLY A 117 10.09 -5.72 5.25
CA GLY A 117 11.18 -4.93 5.80
C GLY A 117 11.69 -5.47 7.13
N PRO A 118 12.68 -4.79 7.72
CA PRO A 118 13.32 -5.21 8.95
C PRO A 118 12.37 -5.15 10.16
N VAL A 119 12.74 -5.88 11.20
CA VAL A 119 12.05 -5.82 12.48
C VAL A 119 12.31 -4.46 13.12
N GLY A 120 11.24 -3.71 13.35
CA GLY A 120 11.27 -2.39 13.97
C GLY A 120 10.15 -2.16 14.97
N ARG A 121 10.22 -1.04 15.67
CA ARG A 121 9.17 -0.55 16.58
C ARG A 121 9.02 0.95 16.43
N ASP A 122 7.85 1.42 16.76
CA ASP A 122 7.51 2.84 16.85
C ASP A 122 7.77 3.60 15.54
N ALA A 123 7.43 2.97 14.39
CA ALA A 123 7.59 3.58 13.07
C ALA A 123 6.91 4.96 13.00
N HIS A 124 7.61 5.94 12.44
CA HIS A 124 7.19 7.35 12.34
C HIS A 124 7.05 8.09 13.68
N GLN A 125 7.69 7.58 14.75
CA GLN A 125 7.73 8.24 16.07
C GLN A 125 9.16 8.61 16.43
N MET A 126 9.32 9.51 17.39
CA MET A 126 10.67 9.90 17.89
C MET A 126 11.44 8.74 18.54
N SER A 127 10.74 7.70 18.98
CA SER A 127 11.31 6.47 19.55
C SER A 127 11.53 5.37 18.51
N GLU A 128 11.41 5.69 17.23
CA GLU A 128 11.58 4.70 16.15
C GLU A 128 12.95 4.02 16.24
N ARG A 129 12.91 2.72 16.20
CA ARG A 129 14.12 1.88 16.25
C ARG A 129 13.97 0.65 15.39
N VAL A 130 15.07 0.24 14.79
CA VAL A 130 15.16 -0.93 13.91
C VAL A 130 16.20 -1.89 14.47
N ASN A 131 15.95 -3.18 14.36
CA ASN A 131 16.93 -4.20 14.70
C ASN A 131 18.05 -4.19 13.64
N ALA A 132 19.28 -3.90 14.06
CA ALA A 132 20.42 -3.75 13.14
C ALA A 132 20.72 -5.05 12.36
N ARG A 133 20.67 -6.21 13.01
CA ARG A 133 20.88 -7.48 12.33
C ARG A 133 19.81 -7.76 11.28
N SER A 134 18.54 -7.49 11.63
CA SER A 134 17.44 -7.65 10.68
C SER A 134 17.60 -6.72 9.47
N LEU A 135 18.01 -5.47 9.67
CA LEU A 135 18.20 -4.48 8.62
C LEU A 135 19.40 -4.80 7.72
N LEU A 136 20.56 -5.14 8.31
CA LEU A 136 21.84 -5.17 7.61
C LEU A 136 22.22 -6.57 7.08
N GLU A 137 21.66 -7.63 7.65
CA GLU A 137 22.02 -9.00 7.33
C GLU A 137 20.82 -9.80 6.81
N GLU A 138 19.74 -9.90 7.62
CA GLU A 138 18.64 -10.82 7.34
C GLU A 138 17.79 -10.37 6.13
N VAL A 139 17.32 -9.12 6.12
CA VAL A 139 16.48 -8.61 5.03
C VAL A 139 17.21 -8.58 3.70
N PRO A 140 18.47 -8.11 3.58
CA PRO A 140 19.20 -8.19 2.32
C PRO A 140 19.38 -9.61 1.80
N ALA A 141 19.76 -10.55 2.66
CA ALA A 141 19.96 -11.96 2.27
C ALA A 141 18.64 -12.60 1.80
N ILE A 142 17.55 -12.36 2.50
CA ILE A 142 16.22 -12.87 2.14
C ILE A 142 15.76 -12.28 0.81
N LEU A 143 15.91 -10.96 0.62
CA LEU A 143 15.49 -10.28 -0.62
C LEU A 143 16.32 -10.76 -1.82
N GLN A 144 17.63 -10.88 -1.67
CA GLN A 144 18.48 -11.40 -2.74
C GLN A 144 18.01 -12.78 -3.18
N HIS A 145 17.87 -13.70 -2.25
CA HIS A 145 17.43 -15.06 -2.56
C HIS A 145 16.02 -15.13 -3.16
N PHE A 146 15.10 -14.31 -2.64
CA PHE A 146 13.75 -14.18 -3.18
C PHE A 146 13.76 -13.70 -4.64
N ILE A 147 14.54 -12.66 -4.95
CA ILE A 147 14.68 -12.12 -6.30
C ILE A 147 15.25 -13.18 -7.25
N GLU A 148 16.30 -13.88 -6.83
CA GLU A 148 16.89 -14.98 -7.61
C GLU A 148 15.88 -16.10 -7.91
N GLN A 149 15.02 -16.46 -6.94
CA GLN A 149 13.93 -17.43 -7.16
C GLN A 149 12.85 -16.92 -8.12
N VAL A 150 12.47 -15.65 -8.05
CA VAL A 150 11.49 -15.04 -8.97
C VAL A 150 12.00 -15.14 -10.41
N PHE A 151 13.22 -14.67 -10.67
CA PHE A 151 13.79 -14.69 -12.03
C PHE A 151 14.15 -16.08 -12.54
N ALA A 152 14.52 -17.03 -11.67
CA ALA A 152 14.74 -18.41 -12.08
C ALA A 152 13.45 -19.09 -12.56
N ASN A 153 12.31 -18.70 -12.01
CA ASN A 153 11.00 -19.24 -12.43
C ASN A 153 10.44 -18.58 -13.70
N ASP A 154 10.80 -17.32 -13.99
CA ASP A 154 10.37 -16.62 -15.20
C ASP A 154 11.11 -17.09 -16.47
N GLY A 155 12.24 -17.76 -16.35
CA GLY A 155 13.00 -18.34 -17.47
C GLY A 155 12.37 -19.59 -18.10
N GLY A 156 11.20 -20.01 -17.64
CA GLY A 156 10.48 -21.21 -18.08
C GLY A 156 9.11 -20.99 -18.71
N MET A 157 8.75 -19.72 -19.04
CA MET A 157 7.52 -19.39 -19.79
C MET A 157 7.84 -18.90 -21.19
#